data_f6c45ac9fdbc9b4192ab58c1847f78bc
#
_entry.id   f6c45ac9fdbc9b4192ab58c1847f78bc
#
_cell.length_a   1.000
_cell.length_b   1.000
_cell.length_c   1.000
_cell.angle_alpha   90.00
_cell.angle_beta   90.00
_cell.angle_gamma   90.00
#
_symmetry.space_group_name_H-M   'P 1'
#
loop_
_entity.id
_entity.type
_entity.pdbx_description
1 polymer ?
#
loop_
_entity_poly.entity_id
_entity_poly.type
_entity_poly.pdbx_seq_one_letter_code
_entity_poly.pdbx_strand_id
1 'polypeptide(L)'
;LGDVYKRQVIDIGGGTTEVAVIAMGGIVVSQSIRIAGDEFDQAILQHVRDAYNLAIGERTAEDIKIKVGSAVPLKDELDVEVNGRDVITGLPKTVRIESEEIRRALNKPLDEMTKAVKDALDATPPDLASDLMYYGILLTGGGAMLRGLDVRLRDETGVAVNVSPTALDNVVNGCARVLEANAFDGGFVQSNA
;
A
#
# COMPACT_ATOMS: atom_id res chain seq x y z
N LEU A 1 22.39 -6.01 -25.99
CA LEU A 1 22.88 -5.33 -24.77
C LEU A 1 21.68 -4.79 -24.03
N GLY A 2 21.47 -5.33 -22.85
CA GLY A 2 20.26 -5.39 -22.08
C GLY A 2 19.47 -4.09 -21.94
N ASP A 3 18.17 -4.24 -22.02
CA ASP A 3 17.19 -3.28 -21.57
C ASP A 3 17.52 -2.88 -20.13
N VAL A 4 18.00 -1.66 -19.98
CA VAL A 4 18.21 -1.04 -18.67
C VAL A 4 16.83 -0.78 -18.10
N TYR A 5 16.32 -1.73 -17.34
CA TYR A 5 15.01 -1.66 -16.72
C TYR A 5 14.96 -0.42 -15.82
N LYS A 6 14.18 0.55 -16.25
CA LYS A 6 13.81 1.69 -15.43
C LYS A 6 12.41 1.44 -14.92
N ARG A 7 12.23 1.31 -13.62
CA ARG A 7 10.91 1.04 -13.01
C ARG A 7 10.77 1.82 -11.72
N GLN A 8 9.55 2.26 -11.46
CA GLN A 8 9.15 2.67 -10.15
C GLN A 8 8.47 1.52 -9.42
N VAL A 9 8.88 1.30 -8.20
CA VAL A 9 8.31 0.29 -7.31
C VAL A 9 7.76 1.01 -6.08
N ILE A 10 6.54 0.67 -5.70
CA ILE A 10 5.94 1.09 -4.44
C ILE A 10 5.64 -0.17 -3.65
N ASP A 11 6.32 -0.33 -2.52
CA ASP A 11 6.12 -1.42 -1.58
C ASP A 11 5.31 -0.91 -0.39
N ILE A 12 4.10 -1.44 -0.21
CA ILE A 12 3.18 -1.05 0.85
C ILE A 12 3.11 -2.20 1.85
N GLY A 13 3.93 -2.09 2.88
CA GLY A 13 4.01 -3.05 3.97
C GLY A 13 2.93 -2.88 5.04
N GLY A 14 3.19 -3.38 6.25
CA GLY A 14 2.37 -3.12 7.44
C GLY A 14 2.57 -1.70 7.96
N GLY A 15 3.81 -1.34 8.33
CA GLY A 15 4.13 -0.06 8.97
C GLY A 15 4.73 1.01 8.06
N THR A 16 5.22 0.67 6.87
CA THR A 16 5.86 1.61 5.94
C THR A 16 5.43 1.40 4.50
N THR A 17 5.42 2.49 3.74
CA THR A 17 5.37 2.48 2.28
C THR A 17 6.69 3.00 1.74
N GLU A 18 7.36 2.18 0.95
CA GLU A 18 8.63 2.49 0.29
C GLU A 18 8.36 2.82 -1.18
N VAL A 19 8.81 3.99 -1.62
CA VAL A 19 8.77 4.42 -3.02
C VAL A 19 10.18 4.46 -3.56
N ALA A 20 10.48 3.67 -4.58
CA ALA A 20 11.81 3.62 -5.19
C ALA A 20 11.73 3.77 -6.71
N VAL A 21 12.62 4.59 -7.26
CA VAL A 21 12.89 4.67 -8.71
C VAL A 21 14.19 3.93 -8.98
N ILE A 22 14.12 2.88 -9.76
CA ILE A 22 15.24 2.03 -10.12
C ILE A 22 15.63 2.31 -11.58
N ALA A 23 16.88 2.66 -11.83
CA ALA A 23 17.42 2.86 -13.16
C ALA A 23 18.88 2.40 -13.21
N MET A 24 19.33 1.88 -14.37
CA MET A 24 20.71 1.44 -14.58
C MET A 24 21.23 0.43 -13.53
N GLY A 25 20.34 -0.41 -13.00
CA GLY A 25 20.69 -1.41 -11.99
C GLY A 25 20.88 -0.86 -10.57
N GLY A 26 20.53 0.40 -10.31
CA GLY A 26 20.62 1.03 -9.00
C GLY A 26 19.35 1.79 -8.60
N ILE A 27 19.22 2.13 -7.33
CA ILE A 27 18.16 3.00 -6.80
C ILE A 27 18.61 4.46 -7.00
N VAL A 28 17.80 5.23 -7.74
CA VAL A 28 18.07 6.66 -8.02
C VAL A 28 17.31 7.56 -7.05
N VAL A 29 16.08 7.20 -6.73
CA VAL A 29 15.24 7.89 -5.75
C VAL A 29 14.71 6.85 -4.79
N SER A 30 14.73 7.13 -3.50
CA SER A 30 14.11 6.30 -2.48
C SER A 30 13.46 7.22 -1.44
N GLN A 31 12.21 6.95 -1.14
CA GLN A 31 11.47 7.63 -0.08
C GLN A 31 10.71 6.61 0.74
N SER A 32 10.79 6.73 2.05
CA SER A 32 10.04 5.91 3.01
C SER A 32 9.07 6.78 3.79
N ILE A 33 7.85 6.32 3.91
CA ILE A 33 6.81 6.97 4.71
C ILE A 33 6.18 5.98 5.69
N ARG A 34 5.77 6.47 6.85
CA ARG A 34 5.10 5.68 7.90
C ARG A 34 3.58 5.72 7.74
N ILE A 35 3.10 5.42 6.55
CA ILE A 35 1.68 5.29 6.23
C ILE A 35 1.52 4.03 5.41
N ALA A 36 0.91 3.00 5.98
CA ALA A 36 0.77 1.70 5.34
C ALA A 36 -0.41 0.91 5.94
N GLY A 37 -0.33 -0.42 5.97
CA GLY A 37 -1.40 -1.30 6.42
C GLY A 37 -1.91 -1.00 7.84
N ASP A 38 -1.02 -0.67 8.75
CA ASP A 38 -1.35 -0.42 10.17
C ASP A 38 -2.17 0.87 10.34
N GLU A 39 -1.85 1.94 9.58
CA GLU A 39 -2.63 3.18 9.57
C GLU A 39 -4.03 2.96 8.98
N PHE A 40 -4.15 2.05 8.01
CA PHE A 40 -5.45 1.66 7.48
C PHE A 40 -6.27 0.93 8.55
N ASP A 41 -5.66 0.02 9.30
CA ASP A 41 -6.31 -0.71 10.39
C ASP A 41 -6.71 0.22 11.52
N GLN A 42 -5.86 1.18 11.89
CA GLN A 42 -6.18 2.20 12.90
C GLN A 42 -7.35 3.09 12.47
N ALA A 43 -7.42 3.48 11.19
CA ALA A 43 -8.54 4.25 10.67
C ALA A 43 -9.86 3.46 10.75
N ILE A 44 -9.84 2.15 10.49
CA ILE A 44 -10.99 1.26 10.62
C ILE A 44 -11.38 1.10 12.09
N LEU A 45 -10.42 0.85 12.99
CA LEU A 45 -10.66 0.77 14.44
C LEU A 45 -11.37 2.02 14.97
N GLN A 46 -10.86 3.18 14.59
CA GLN A 46 -11.45 4.45 15.01
C GLN A 46 -12.85 4.64 14.45
N HIS A 47 -13.06 4.34 13.15
CA HIS A 47 -14.37 4.43 12.53
C HIS A 47 -15.41 3.54 13.22
N VAL A 48 -15.08 2.27 13.45
CA VAL A 48 -15.99 1.30 14.10
C VAL A 48 -16.32 1.72 15.52
N ARG A 49 -15.35 2.27 16.24
CA ARG A 49 -15.55 2.79 17.60
C ARG A 49 -16.50 4.00 17.61
N ASP A 50 -16.30 4.94 16.67
CA ASP A 50 -17.06 6.20 16.65
C ASP A 50 -18.49 6.01 16.09
N ALA A 51 -18.63 5.21 15.02
CA ALA A 51 -19.92 5.01 14.37
C ALA A 51 -20.83 4.05 15.15
N TYR A 52 -20.24 3.02 15.77
CA TYR A 52 -21.02 1.92 16.35
C TYR A 52 -20.88 1.77 17.86
N ASN A 53 -20.02 2.57 18.52
CA ASN A 53 -19.60 2.37 19.90
C ASN A 53 -19.09 0.94 20.15
N LEU A 54 -18.37 0.36 19.16
CA LEU A 54 -17.93 -1.02 19.18
C LEU A 54 -16.39 -1.07 19.30
N ALA A 55 -15.88 -1.71 20.34
CA ALA A 55 -14.47 -2.02 20.48
C ALA A 55 -14.17 -3.35 19.79
N ILE A 56 -13.23 -3.31 18.83
CA ILE A 56 -12.68 -4.47 18.12
C ILE A 56 -11.16 -4.50 18.27
N GLY A 57 -10.52 -5.63 17.99
CA GLY A 57 -9.05 -5.76 17.99
C GLY A 57 -8.45 -5.46 16.62
N GLU A 58 -7.13 -5.27 16.56
CA GLU A 58 -6.36 -4.99 15.33
C GLU A 58 -6.57 -6.06 14.27
N ARG A 59 -6.52 -7.34 14.63
CA ARG A 59 -6.79 -8.44 13.70
C ARG A 59 -8.19 -8.35 13.08
N THR A 60 -9.20 -7.92 13.85
CA THR A 60 -10.56 -7.75 13.32
C THR A 60 -10.61 -6.57 12.34
N ALA A 61 -9.88 -5.49 12.61
CA ALA A 61 -9.78 -4.36 11.69
C ALA A 61 -9.09 -4.77 10.38
N GLU A 62 -8.03 -5.53 10.45
CA GLU A 62 -7.36 -6.10 9.26
C GLU A 62 -8.30 -7.02 8.47
N ASP A 63 -9.06 -7.90 9.15
CA ASP A 63 -10.07 -8.75 8.50
C ASP A 63 -11.14 -7.90 7.78
N ILE A 64 -11.60 -6.79 8.36
CA ILE A 64 -12.54 -5.86 7.74
C ILE A 64 -11.89 -5.23 6.50
N LYS A 65 -10.65 -4.72 6.60
CA LYS A 65 -9.88 -4.16 5.49
C LYS A 65 -9.81 -5.15 4.31
N ILE A 66 -9.46 -6.40 4.58
CA ILE A 66 -9.32 -7.44 3.56
C ILE A 66 -10.67 -7.79 2.94
N LYS A 67 -11.74 -7.90 3.74
CA LYS A 67 -13.06 -8.35 3.27
C LYS A 67 -13.81 -7.28 2.50
N VAL A 68 -13.84 -6.05 3.01
CA VAL A 68 -14.69 -4.97 2.49
C VAL A 68 -13.96 -3.67 2.18
N GLY A 69 -12.65 -3.56 2.48
CA GLY A 69 -11.85 -2.37 2.18
C GLY A 69 -11.72 -2.13 0.69
N SER A 70 -11.78 -0.85 0.28
CA SER A 70 -11.55 -0.41 -1.09
C SER A 70 -11.05 1.03 -1.13
N ALA A 71 -10.23 1.34 -2.11
CA ALA A 71 -9.71 2.69 -2.34
C ALA A 71 -10.58 3.53 -3.30
N VAL A 72 -11.48 2.87 -4.04
CA VAL A 72 -12.42 3.47 -5.01
C VAL A 72 -13.82 2.87 -4.83
N PRO A 73 -14.89 3.52 -5.32
CA PRO A 73 -16.23 2.95 -5.33
C PRO A 73 -16.27 1.60 -6.04
N LEU A 74 -16.97 0.64 -5.45
CA LEU A 74 -17.16 -0.69 -6.04
C LEU A 74 -18.46 -0.70 -6.86
N LYS A 75 -18.49 -1.52 -7.90
CA LYS A 75 -19.71 -1.73 -8.70
C LYS A 75 -20.83 -2.34 -7.85
N ASP A 76 -20.45 -3.34 -7.04
CA ASP A 76 -21.30 -4.00 -6.07
C ASP A 76 -20.64 -3.80 -4.71
N GLU A 77 -21.26 -3.00 -3.85
CA GLU A 77 -20.74 -2.74 -2.50
C GLU A 77 -20.81 -4.02 -1.66
N LEU A 78 -19.81 -4.18 -0.81
CA LEU A 78 -19.64 -5.36 0.04
C LEU A 78 -20.05 -5.04 1.47
N ASP A 79 -20.39 -6.05 2.24
CA ASP A 79 -20.64 -5.94 3.67
C ASP A 79 -20.05 -7.10 4.45
N VAL A 80 -19.88 -6.89 5.75
CA VAL A 80 -19.39 -7.89 6.69
C VAL A 80 -20.04 -7.73 8.06
N GLU A 81 -20.38 -8.84 8.69
CA GLU A 81 -20.79 -8.84 10.11
C GLU A 81 -19.55 -8.88 10.99
N VAL A 82 -19.52 -7.99 11.98
CA VAL A 82 -18.41 -7.80 12.91
C VAL A 82 -18.90 -7.92 14.33
N ASN A 83 -18.21 -8.77 15.11
CA ASN A 83 -18.46 -8.95 16.52
C ASN A 83 -17.43 -8.18 17.34
N GLY A 84 -17.88 -7.50 18.38
CA GLY A 84 -17.03 -6.78 19.30
C GLY A 84 -17.68 -6.56 20.64
N ARG A 85 -17.10 -5.68 21.46
CA ARG A 85 -17.65 -5.28 22.74
C ARG A 85 -18.22 -3.87 22.64
N ASP A 86 -19.49 -3.70 22.96
CA ASP A 86 -20.10 -2.38 23.11
C ASP A 86 -19.39 -1.59 24.21
N VAL A 87 -18.89 -0.40 23.90
CA VAL A 87 -18.09 0.40 24.85
C VAL A 87 -18.94 1.06 25.93
N ILE A 88 -20.27 1.16 25.75
CA ILE A 88 -21.20 1.77 26.68
C ILE A 88 -21.67 0.73 27.70
N THR A 89 -22.14 -0.42 27.21
CA THR A 89 -22.74 -1.46 28.04
C THR A 89 -21.76 -2.53 28.51
N GLY A 90 -20.60 -2.64 27.81
CA GLY A 90 -19.60 -3.69 28.05
C GLY A 90 -19.99 -5.06 27.50
N LEU A 91 -21.17 -5.22 26.89
CA LEU A 91 -21.72 -6.48 26.41
C LEU A 91 -21.25 -6.80 24.98
N PRO A 92 -21.26 -8.08 24.57
CA PRO A 92 -21.04 -8.45 23.17
C PRO A 92 -22.10 -7.81 22.27
N LYS A 93 -21.64 -7.34 21.10
CA LYS A 93 -22.49 -6.68 20.10
C LYS A 93 -22.01 -7.07 18.70
N THR A 94 -22.95 -7.30 17.79
CA THR A 94 -22.72 -7.54 16.38
C THR A 94 -23.22 -6.35 15.58
N VAL A 95 -22.44 -5.90 14.60
CA VAL A 95 -22.80 -4.84 13.66
C VAL A 95 -22.51 -5.29 12.23
N ARG A 96 -23.26 -4.77 11.28
CA ARG A 96 -22.99 -4.92 9.84
C ARG A 96 -22.30 -3.67 9.35
N ILE A 97 -21.17 -3.85 8.68
CA ILE A 97 -20.31 -2.78 8.18
C ILE A 97 -20.24 -2.88 6.66
N GLU A 98 -20.40 -1.76 5.97
CA GLU A 98 -20.42 -1.69 4.51
C GLU A 98 -19.10 -1.15 3.96
N SER A 99 -18.72 -1.57 2.74
CA SER A 99 -17.50 -1.13 2.08
C SER A 99 -17.44 0.38 1.83
N GLU A 100 -18.58 1.03 1.61
CA GLU A 100 -18.64 2.48 1.41
C GLU A 100 -18.15 3.26 2.64
N GLU A 101 -18.58 2.86 3.84
CA GLU A 101 -18.14 3.55 5.07
C GLU A 101 -16.68 3.27 5.39
N ILE A 102 -16.18 2.04 5.14
CA ILE A 102 -14.76 1.71 5.29
C ILE A 102 -13.91 2.50 4.29
N ARG A 103 -14.33 2.64 3.05
CA ARG A 103 -13.66 3.50 2.06
C ARG A 103 -13.57 4.94 2.53
N ARG A 104 -14.63 5.48 3.14
CA ARG A 104 -14.61 6.82 3.73
C ARG A 104 -13.62 6.94 4.88
N ALA A 105 -13.55 5.92 5.74
CA ALA A 105 -12.58 5.87 6.83
C ALA A 105 -11.13 5.83 6.32
N LEU A 106 -10.89 5.11 5.22
CA LEU A 106 -9.56 4.97 4.61
C LEU A 106 -9.12 6.19 3.79
N ASN A 107 -10.01 7.12 3.45
CA ASN A 107 -9.66 8.24 2.58
C ASN A 107 -8.47 9.04 3.09
N LYS A 108 -8.45 9.40 4.38
CA LYS A 108 -7.37 10.21 4.93
C LYS A 108 -5.99 9.55 4.79
N PRO A 109 -5.73 8.34 5.30
CA PRO A 109 -4.42 7.70 5.13
C PRO A 109 -4.10 7.42 3.66
N LEU A 110 -5.07 7.14 2.80
CA LEU A 110 -4.85 6.95 1.36
C LEU A 110 -4.46 8.27 0.67
N ASP A 111 -5.06 9.40 1.03
CA ASP A 111 -4.67 10.72 0.49
C ASP A 111 -3.24 11.08 0.87
N GLU A 112 -2.88 10.86 2.15
CA GLU A 112 -1.53 11.13 2.66
C GLU A 112 -0.49 10.23 1.94
N MET A 113 -0.79 8.95 1.75
CA MET A 113 0.06 8.03 1.01
C MET A 113 0.20 8.45 -0.46
N THR A 114 -0.91 8.78 -1.13
CA THR A 114 -0.92 9.22 -2.53
C THR A 114 -0.10 10.49 -2.72
N LYS A 115 -0.20 11.43 -1.78
CA LYS A 115 0.62 12.65 -1.79
C LYS A 115 2.10 12.32 -1.74
N ALA A 116 2.52 11.44 -0.84
CA ALA A 116 3.93 11.06 -0.73
C ALA A 116 4.44 10.34 -2.00
N VAL A 117 3.60 9.54 -2.65
CA VAL A 117 3.93 8.95 -3.96
C VAL A 117 4.14 10.05 -5.02
N LYS A 118 3.27 11.06 -5.07
CA LYS A 118 3.43 12.21 -5.98
C LYS A 118 4.72 12.99 -5.69
N ASP A 119 5.01 13.27 -4.41
CA ASP A 119 6.22 13.97 -4.00
C ASP A 119 7.49 13.21 -4.43
N ALA A 120 7.48 11.87 -4.36
CA ALA A 120 8.58 11.04 -4.84
C ALA A 120 8.71 11.04 -6.38
N LEU A 121 7.59 11.08 -7.11
CA LEU A 121 7.57 11.24 -8.56
C LEU A 121 8.15 12.60 -8.98
N ASP A 122 7.75 13.66 -8.31
CA ASP A 122 8.21 15.02 -8.58
C ASP A 122 9.70 15.20 -8.30
N ALA A 123 10.25 14.46 -7.33
CA ALA A 123 11.68 14.42 -7.04
C ALA A 123 12.50 13.61 -8.07
N THR A 124 11.84 12.90 -8.98
CA THR A 124 12.49 12.08 -9.99
C THR A 124 13.04 12.96 -11.12
N PRO A 125 14.33 12.80 -11.53
CA PRO A 125 14.90 13.55 -12.65
C PRO A 125 14.06 13.45 -13.93
N PRO A 126 13.91 14.56 -14.71
CA PRO A 126 13.05 14.58 -15.90
C PRO A 126 13.36 13.50 -16.94
N ASP A 127 14.63 13.15 -17.11
CA ASP A 127 15.08 12.10 -18.03
C ASP A 127 14.56 10.72 -17.65
N LEU A 128 14.33 10.48 -16.36
CA LEU A 128 13.76 9.25 -15.84
C LEU A 128 12.23 9.30 -15.79
N ALA A 129 11.65 10.49 -15.57
CA ALA A 129 10.21 10.66 -15.52
C ALA A 129 9.53 10.28 -16.84
N SER A 130 10.17 10.54 -17.99
CA SER A 130 9.66 10.14 -19.30
C SER A 130 9.54 8.61 -19.45
N ASP A 131 10.48 7.87 -18.89
CA ASP A 131 10.49 6.41 -18.93
C ASP A 131 9.41 5.80 -18.00
N LEU A 132 9.08 6.48 -16.90
CA LEU A 132 8.02 6.05 -15.99
C LEU A 132 6.65 6.03 -16.68
N MET A 133 6.42 6.93 -17.65
CA MET A 133 5.19 6.94 -18.46
C MET A 133 5.04 5.68 -19.32
N TYR A 134 6.15 5.08 -19.74
CA TYR A 134 6.15 3.84 -20.55
C TYR A 134 6.03 2.57 -19.71
N TYR A 135 6.78 2.50 -18.61
CA TYR A 135 6.87 1.27 -17.81
C TYR A 135 5.88 1.23 -16.64
N GLY A 136 5.41 2.40 -16.22
CA GLY A 136 4.46 2.54 -15.13
C GLY A 136 5.06 2.25 -13.75
N ILE A 137 4.17 2.17 -12.78
CA ILE A 137 4.44 1.88 -11.37
C ILE A 137 4.11 0.42 -11.09
N LEU A 138 5.00 -0.29 -10.40
CA LEU A 138 4.73 -1.62 -9.86
C LEU A 138 4.40 -1.51 -8.37
N LEU A 139 3.20 -1.95 -7.98
CA LEU A 139 2.81 -2.06 -6.57
C LEU A 139 3.17 -3.43 -6.02
N THR A 140 3.71 -3.45 -4.82
CA THR A 140 4.04 -4.67 -4.07
C THR A 140 3.71 -4.49 -2.58
N GLY A 141 3.89 -5.55 -1.79
CA GLY A 141 3.51 -5.58 -0.38
C GLY A 141 2.03 -5.90 -0.16
N GLY A 142 1.68 -6.20 1.09
CA GLY A 142 0.31 -6.59 1.46
C GLY A 142 -0.72 -5.46 1.24
N GLY A 143 -0.32 -4.20 1.48
CA GLY A 143 -1.17 -3.03 1.27
C GLY A 143 -1.54 -2.79 -0.19
N ALA A 144 -0.70 -3.23 -1.14
CA ALA A 144 -0.97 -3.17 -2.58
C ALA A 144 -2.22 -3.98 -3.00
N MET A 145 -2.65 -4.93 -2.16
CA MET A 145 -3.82 -5.77 -2.41
C MET A 145 -5.14 -5.10 -2.03
N LEU A 146 -5.13 -3.88 -1.46
CA LEU A 146 -6.36 -3.11 -1.21
C LEU A 146 -7.08 -2.85 -2.54
N ARG A 147 -8.35 -3.23 -2.60
CA ARG A 147 -9.15 -3.15 -3.84
C ARG A 147 -9.16 -1.74 -4.42
N GLY A 148 -8.80 -1.62 -5.69
CA GLY A 148 -8.82 -0.35 -6.43
C GLY A 148 -7.73 0.65 -6.04
N LEU A 149 -6.73 0.25 -5.26
CA LEU A 149 -5.60 1.12 -4.94
C LEU A 149 -4.78 1.46 -6.19
N ASP A 150 -4.60 0.52 -7.08
CA ASP A 150 -4.00 0.71 -8.40
C ASP A 150 -4.77 1.73 -9.25
N VAL A 151 -6.10 1.64 -9.23
CA VAL A 151 -6.99 2.59 -9.93
C VAL A 151 -6.83 4.00 -9.34
N ARG A 152 -6.91 4.13 -8.02
CA ARG A 152 -6.76 5.42 -7.35
C ARG A 152 -5.40 6.06 -7.63
N LEU A 153 -4.32 5.31 -7.49
CA LEU A 153 -2.98 5.82 -7.76
C LEU A 153 -2.81 6.20 -9.23
N ARG A 154 -3.33 5.40 -10.17
CA ARG A 154 -3.32 5.74 -11.60
C ARG A 154 -4.07 7.04 -11.88
N ASP A 155 -5.28 7.19 -11.32
CA ASP A 155 -6.12 8.35 -11.57
C ASP A 155 -5.50 9.63 -10.97
N GLU A 156 -4.78 9.50 -9.84
CA GLU A 156 -4.13 10.59 -9.13
C GLU A 156 -2.76 10.98 -9.70
N THR A 157 -2.01 10.01 -10.27
CA THR A 157 -0.65 10.25 -10.81
C THR A 157 -0.61 10.41 -12.33
N GLY A 158 -1.64 9.95 -13.04
CA GLY A 158 -1.64 9.87 -14.50
C GLY A 158 -0.72 8.80 -15.07
N VAL A 159 -0.07 7.98 -14.23
CA VAL A 159 0.86 6.93 -14.64
C VAL A 159 0.18 5.56 -14.52
N ALA A 160 0.47 4.64 -15.45
CA ALA A 160 -0.03 3.27 -15.36
C ALA A 160 0.46 2.58 -14.07
N VAL A 161 -0.43 1.93 -13.35
CA VAL A 161 -0.13 1.25 -12.08
C VAL A 161 -0.53 -0.21 -12.19
N ASN A 162 0.39 -1.11 -11.85
CA ASN A 162 0.18 -2.54 -11.91
C ASN A 162 0.51 -3.18 -10.57
N VAL A 163 -0.39 -4.01 -10.06
CA VAL A 163 -0.13 -4.81 -8.85
C VAL A 163 0.68 -6.04 -9.22
N SER A 164 1.74 -6.32 -8.48
CA SER A 164 2.53 -7.54 -8.66
C SER A 164 1.67 -8.78 -8.37
N PRO A 165 1.67 -9.80 -9.24
CA PRO A 165 0.95 -11.04 -8.97
C PRO A 165 1.48 -11.81 -7.73
N THR A 166 2.70 -11.49 -7.30
CA THR A 166 3.38 -12.05 -6.12
C THR A 166 3.67 -10.97 -5.08
N ALA A 167 2.74 -10.00 -4.91
CA ALA A 167 2.96 -8.82 -4.08
C ALA A 167 3.42 -9.14 -2.65
N LEU A 168 2.89 -10.19 -2.03
CA LEU A 168 3.28 -10.61 -0.67
C LEU A 168 4.68 -11.24 -0.61
N ASP A 169 5.16 -11.81 -1.70
CA ASP A 169 6.38 -12.62 -1.71
C ASP A 169 7.56 -11.92 -2.41
N ASN A 170 7.35 -10.72 -2.99
CA ASN A 170 8.39 -10.08 -3.80
C ASN A 170 9.66 -9.79 -3.02
N VAL A 171 9.54 -9.35 -1.77
CA VAL A 171 10.70 -9.05 -0.91
C VAL A 171 11.49 -10.32 -0.60
N VAL A 172 10.82 -11.38 -0.15
CA VAL A 172 11.48 -12.66 0.17
C VAL A 172 12.08 -13.31 -1.07
N ASN A 173 11.40 -13.25 -2.21
CA ASN A 173 11.93 -13.73 -3.48
C ASN A 173 13.14 -12.93 -3.96
N GLY A 174 13.14 -11.61 -3.71
CA GLY A 174 14.30 -10.75 -3.98
C GLY A 174 15.50 -11.14 -3.11
N CYS A 175 15.29 -11.33 -1.81
CA CYS A 175 16.32 -11.80 -0.89
C CYS A 175 16.90 -13.17 -1.30
N ALA A 176 16.04 -14.11 -1.66
CA ALA A 176 16.45 -15.44 -2.12
C ALA A 176 17.36 -15.35 -3.37
N ARG A 177 16.98 -14.55 -4.36
CA ARG A 177 17.79 -14.33 -5.57
C ARG A 177 19.15 -13.72 -5.27
N VAL A 178 19.23 -12.77 -4.35
CA VAL A 178 20.53 -12.16 -3.94
C VAL A 178 21.43 -13.21 -3.28
N LEU A 179 20.88 -14.05 -2.41
CA LEU A 179 21.62 -15.13 -1.75
C LEU A 179 22.10 -16.19 -2.75
N GLU A 180 21.25 -16.60 -3.69
CA GLU A 180 21.56 -17.60 -4.72
C GLU A 180 22.63 -17.10 -5.71
N ALA A 181 22.61 -15.81 -6.04
CA ALA A 181 23.56 -15.21 -6.97
C ALA A 181 24.96 -14.98 -6.36
N ASN A 182 25.20 -15.35 -5.08
CA ASN A 182 26.40 -14.99 -4.33
C ASN A 182 26.78 -13.49 -4.45
N ALA A 183 25.77 -12.63 -4.65
CA ALA A 183 25.93 -11.21 -4.93
C ALA A 183 26.29 -10.39 -3.67
N PHE A 184 26.83 -11.03 -2.63
CA PHE A 184 27.31 -10.38 -1.40
C PHE A 184 28.66 -9.67 -1.57
N ASP A 185 29.24 -9.65 -2.76
CA ASP A 185 30.43 -8.84 -3.05
C ASP A 185 30.05 -7.34 -3.17
N GLY A 186 29.56 -6.76 -2.07
CA GLY A 186 29.68 -5.32 -1.78
C GLY A 186 28.96 -4.30 -2.67
N GLY A 187 28.14 -4.72 -3.66
CA GLY A 187 27.60 -3.82 -4.69
C GLY A 187 26.21 -3.23 -4.43
N PHE A 188 25.43 -3.74 -3.48
CA PHE A 188 24.03 -3.33 -3.27
C PHE A 188 23.78 -2.42 -2.06
N VAL A 189 24.79 -2.15 -1.24
CA VAL A 189 24.67 -1.26 -0.09
C VAL A 189 25.69 -0.13 -0.19
N GLN A 190 25.45 0.83 -1.07
CA GLN A 190 25.99 2.16 -0.85
C GLN A 190 24.98 2.93 0.00
N SER A 191 25.16 2.86 1.32
CA SER A 191 24.55 3.81 2.24
C SER A 191 25.18 5.17 1.96
N ASN A 192 24.42 6.07 1.36
CA ASN A 192 24.78 7.49 1.43
C ASN A 192 24.54 7.94 2.88
N ALA A 193 25.62 8.11 3.63
CA ALA A 193 25.67 8.83 4.89
C ALA A 193 25.51 10.32 4.63
#